data_ec8bfc85a83e4ba8c69e23651b6ecf8f
#
_entry.id   ec8bfc85a83e4ba8c69e23651b6ecf8f
#
_cell.length_a   1.000
_cell.length_b   1.000
_cell.length_c   1.000
_cell.angle_alpha   90.00
_cell.angle_beta   90.00
_cell.angle_gamma   90.00
#
_symmetry.space_group_name_H-M   'P 1'
#
loop_
_entity.id
_entity.type
_entity.pdbx_description
1 polymer ?
#
loop_
_entity_poly.entity_id
_entity_poly.type
_entity_poly.pdbx_seq_one_letter_code
_entity_poly.pdbx_strand_id
1 'polypeptide(L)'
;MGNVNWTAITVLSIALLLSVMTGCSKQQSTPELVIENINGYTFDNKRQLQQFKTLVVQDGRVLATGDRQLADNYPNAEKIDGQGKTLIPGIIDAHGHISSLGFTLLSVDVRGLQSAQQAAEKVADYAAQQSQLQWIKGRGWNQVLWPNQQFPTAVLLDQFVDDRPVWLERIDGHAGWANSAAMRLAGIDANTVSPAGGEILRDAEGNPSGVFIDNAMNLINQAIPSPDEAEISLALDAVSQHLLRLGITSTHDAGVSAAEHVLYRKLADSGAMKVRLYGMISSTDPELKNILSAGHSSDS
;
A
#
# COMPACT_ATOMS: atom_id res chain seq x y z
N MET A 1 8.57 84.91 -10.79
CA MET A 1 7.14 84.56 -10.59
C MET A 1 6.74 83.61 -11.71
N GLY A 2 6.76 82.32 -11.44
CA GLY A 2 6.48 81.27 -12.44
C GLY A 2 5.18 80.64 -12.10
N ASN A 3 4.22 80.72 -12.99
CA ASN A 3 2.92 80.08 -12.87
C ASN A 3 3.05 78.56 -13.00
N VAL A 4 2.75 77.84 -11.96
CA VAL A 4 2.65 76.35 -11.98
C VAL A 4 1.26 75.94 -12.51
N ASN A 5 1.24 75.24 -13.59
CA ASN A 5 0.04 74.82 -14.33
C ASN A 5 -0.62 73.60 -13.63
N TRP A 6 -1.70 73.90 -12.90
CA TRP A 6 -2.43 72.89 -12.05
C TRP A 6 -3.25 71.85 -12.87
N THR A 7 -3.35 71.99 -14.16
CA THR A 7 -4.13 71.16 -15.01
C THR A 7 -3.46 69.78 -15.39
N ALA A 8 -2.12 69.71 -15.22
CA ALA A 8 -1.39 68.46 -15.58
C ALA A 8 -1.41 67.39 -14.44
N ILE A 9 -1.68 67.78 -13.21
CA ILE A 9 -1.64 66.90 -12.02
C ILE A 9 -2.96 66.12 -11.87
N THR A 10 -4.07 66.69 -12.33
CA THR A 10 -5.42 66.04 -12.18
C THR A 10 -5.66 64.93 -13.19
N VAL A 11 -5.02 64.93 -14.37
CA VAL A 11 -5.18 63.89 -15.38
C VAL A 11 -4.35 62.63 -15.06
N LEU A 12 -3.22 62.81 -14.35
CA LEU A 12 -2.36 61.67 -13.97
C LEU A 12 -2.93 60.87 -12.79
N SER A 13 -3.72 61.50 -11.93
CA SER A 13 -4.35 60.83 -10.76
C SER A 13 -5.58 59.99 -11.13
N ILE A 14 -6.26 60.28 -12.23
CA ILE A 14 -7.43 59.55 -12.74
C ILE A 14 -7.00 58.32 -13.54
N ALA A 15 -5.84 58.35 -14.22
CA ALA A 15 -5.28 57.23 -14.94
C ALA A 15 -4.73 56.10 -14.01
N LEU A 16 -4.33 56.45 -12.78
CA LEU A 16 -3.79 55.50 -11.80
C LEU A 16 -4.87 54.77 -10.98
N LEU A 17 -6.12 55.26 -10.99
CA LEU A 17 -7.25 54.67 -10.28
C LEU A 17 -8.09 53.70 -11.15
N LEU A 18 -7.85 53.66 -12.47
CA LEU A 18 -8.52 52.71 -13.38
C LEU A 18 -7.77 51.41 -13.60
N SER A 19 -6.55 51.20 -13.08
CA SER A 19 -5.73 50.02 -13.28
C SER A 19 -5.79 48.99 -12.15
N VAL A 20 -6.68 49.10 -11.18
CA VAL A 20 -6.80 48.16 -10.04
C VAL A 20 -8.12 47.36 -10.05
N MET A 21 -8.88 47.42 -11.14
CA MET A 21 -10.07 46.61 -11.32
C MET A 21 -9.78 45.44 -12.31
N THR A 22 -8.59 44.85 -12.27
CA THR A 22 -8.44 43.46 -12.77
C THR A 22 -8.98 42.56 -11.69
N GLY A 23 -10.30 42.38 -11.73
CA GLY A 23 -10.97 41.38 -10.93
C GLY A 23 -10.25 40.02 -11.13
N CYS A 24 -9.91 39.37 -10.01
CA CYS A 24 -9.68 37.92 -10.02
C CYS A 24 -10.93 37.26 -10.61
N SER A 25 -10.99 37.12 -11.93
CA SER A 25 -11.85 36.12 -12.52
C SER A 25 -11.29 34.80 -11.99
N LYS A 26 -12.00 34.16 -11.06
CA LYS A 26 -11.78 32.73 -10.82
C LYS A 26 -11.81 32.10 -12.20
N GLN A 27 -10.64 31.72 -12.70
CA GLN A 27 -10.52 30.97 -13.93
C GLN A 27 -11.34 29.69 -13.67
N GLN A 28 -12.50 29.61 -14.30
CA GLN A 28 -13.36 28.45 -14.16
C GLN A 28 -12.55 27.30 -14.76
N SER A 29 -12.07 26.40 -13.89
CA SER A 29 -11.32 25.23 -14.36
C SER A 29 -12.21 24.47 -15.34
N THR A 30 -11.66 24.14 -16.50
CA THR A 30 -12.38 23.32 -17.46
C THR A 30 -12.42 21.89 -16.96
N PRO A 31 -13.53 21.15 -17.16
CA PRO A 31 -13.57 19.72 -16.83
C PRO A 31 -12.42 18.98 -17.47
N GLU A 32 -11.76 18.13 -16.66
CA GLU A 32 -10.57 17.39 -17.06
C GLU A 32 -10.93 16.13 -17.83
N LEU A 33 -12.05 15.49 -17.45
CA LEU A 33 -12.40 14.16 -17.91
C LEU A 33 -13.90 13.98 -18.03
N VAL A 34 -14.32 13.37 -19.14
CA VAL A 34 -15.68 12.86 -19.38
C VAL A 34 -15.61 11.37 -19.62
N ILE A 35 -16.29 10.58 -18.81
CA ILE A 35 -16.48 9.14 -19.05
C ILE A 35 -17.88 8.96 -19.65
N GLU A 36 -17.93 8.54 -20.89
CA GLU A 36 -19.20 8.38 -21.64
C GLU A 36 -19.46 6.91 -22.00
N ASN A 37 -20.66 6.61 -22.51
CA ASN A 37 -21.07 5.26 -22.91
C ASN A 37 -20.89 4.22 -21.80
N ILE A 38 -21.40 4.52 -20.59
CA ILE A 38 -21.36 3.66 -19.41
C ILE A 38 -22.77 3.28 -18.94
N ASN A 39 -22.84 2.26 -18.09
CA ASN A 39 -23.99 1.98 -17.23
C ASN A 39 -23.62 2.38 -15.81
N GLY A 40 -23.74 3.68 -15.52
CA GLY A 40 -23.38 4.24 -14.24
C GLY A 40 -24.48 4.06 -13.19
N TYR A 41 -24.08 3.75 -11.95
CA TYR A 41 -24.98 3.62 -10.80
C TYR A 41 -24.38 4.35 -9.59
N THR A 42 -25.21 5.12 -8.88
CA THR A 42 -24.86 5.76 -7.62
C THR A 42 -26.14 5.96 -6.77
N PHE A 43 -25.98 6.51 -5.58
CA PHE A 43 -27.10 6.91 -4.74
C PHE A 43 -27.11 8.43 -4.59
N ASP A 44 -28.29 9.03 -4.61
CA ASP A 44 -28.47 10.44 -4.30
C ASP A 44 -28.45 10.71 -2.78
N ASN A 45 -28.58 11.98 -2.41
CA ASN A 45 -28.61 12.41 -1.00
C ASN A 45 -29.82 11.85 -0.21
N LYS A 46 -30.84 11.32 -0.92
CA LYS A 46 -31.98 10.65 -0.31
C LYS A 46 -31.81 9.13 -0.31
N ARG A 47 -30.63 8.61 -0.66
CA ARG A 47 -30.31 7.19 -0.79
C ARG A 47 -31.14 6.46 -1.85
N GLN A 48 -31.59 7.18 -2.88
CA GLN A 48 -32.29 6.59 -4.01
C GLN A 48 -31.27 6.25 -5.10
N LEU A 49 -31.43 5.07 -5.70
CA LEU A 49 -30.57 4.61 -6.78
C LEU A 49 -30.72 5.52 -8.00
N GLN A 50 -29.62 6.06 -8.47
CA GLN A 50 -29.51 6.85 -9.69
C GLN A 50 -28.79 6.06 -10.76
N GLN A 51 -29.24 6.17 -12.00
CA GLN A 51 -28.57 5.62 -13.17
C GLN A 51 -28.14 6.75 -14.10
N PHE A 52 -26.99 6.61 -14.73
CA PHE A 52 -26.45 7.61 -15.65
C PHE A 52 -25.62 6.96 -16.77
N LYS A 53 -25.41 7.69 -17.86
CA LYS A 53 -24.64 7.24 -19.05
C LYS A 53 -23.33 7.99 -19.24
N THR A 54 -23.18 9.12 -18.54
CA THR A 54 -22.04 10.01 -18.62
C THR A 54 -21.67 10.52 -17.23
N LEU A 55 -20.40 10.57 -16.92
CA LEU A 55 -19.84 11.15 -15.71
C LEU A 55 -18.79 12.18 -16.12
N VAL A 56 -18.84 13.36 -15.49
CA VAL A 56 -17.91 14.48 -15.71
C VAL A 56 -17.11 14.71 -14.44
N VAL A 57 -15.80 14.81 -14.58
CA VAL A 57 -14.85 15.07 -13.49
C VAL A 57 -14.20 16.44 -13.71
N GLN A 58 -14.07 17.19 -12.62
CA GLN A 58 -13.36 18.45 -12.56
C GLN A 58 -12.66 18.56 -11.21
N ASP A 59 -11.40 18.97 -11.22
CA ASP A 59 -10.59 19.13 -10.00
C ASP A 59 -10.62 17.86 -9.11
N GLY A 60 -10.53 16.67 -9.74
CA GLY A 60 -10.57 15.37 -9.06
C GLY A 60 -11.92 15.00 -8.41
N ARG A 61 -12.99 15.75 -8.72
CA ARG A 61 -14.35 15.54 -8.15
C ARG A 61 -15.38 15.31 -9.25
N VAL A 62 -16.43 14.57 -8.92
CA VAL A 62 -17.57 14.43 -9.82
C VAL A 62 -18.31 15.76 -9.90
N LEU A 63 -18.25 16.40 -11.09
CA LEU A 63 -18.97 17.63 -11.37
C LEU A 63 -20.44 17.36 -11.71
N ALA A 64 -20.68 16.38 -12.57
CA ALA A 64 -22.03 16.04 -13.03
C ALA A 64 -22.13 14.57 -13.47
N THR A 65 -23.36 14.04 -13.40
CA THR A 65 -23.75 12.78 -14.02
C THR A 65 -25.03 13.00 -14.83
N GLY A 66 -25.22 12.29 -15.93
CA GLY A 66 -26.39 12.46 -16.77
C GLY A 66 -26.47 11.47 -17.92
N ASP A 67 -27.37 11.77 -18.85
CA ASP A 67 -27.54 11.01 -20.08
C ASP A 67 -26.38 11.28 -21.07
N ARG A 68 -26.40 10.59 -22.22
CA ARG A 68 -25.33 10.67 -23.22
C ARG A 68 -25.05 12.10 -23.70
N GLN A 69 -26.10 12.94 -23.82
CA GLN A 69 -26.01 14.33 -24.26
C GLN A 69 -25.17 15.23 -23.32
N LEU A 70 -24.97 14.81 -22.07
CA LEU A 70 -24.15 15.58 -21.14
C LEU A 70 -22.72 15.78 -21.65
N ALA A 71 -22.15 14.80 -22.36
CA ALA A 71 -20.82 14.86 -22.91
C ALA A 71 -20.62 15.99 -23.94
N ASP A 72 -21.69 16.41 -24.63
CA ASP A 72 -21.65 17.46 -25.65
C ASP A 72 -21.39 18.85 -25.06
N ASN A 73 -21.67 19.04 -23.76
CA ASN A 73 -21.41 20.28 -23.05
C ASN A 73 -19.94 20.49 -22.73
N TYR A 74 -19.09 19.46 -22.90
CA TYR A 74 -17.67 19.47 -22.54
C TYR A 74 -16.79 19.02 -23.70
N PRO A 75 -16.76 19.78 -24.83
CA PRO A 75 -16.06 19.36 -26.06
C PRO A 75 -14.53 19.32 -25.91
N ASN A 76 -13.99 20.06 -24.94
CA ASN A 76 -12.55 20.18 -24.70
C ASN A 76 -12.01 19.26 -23.60
N ALA A 77 -12.86 18.51 -22.91
CA ALA A 77 -12.45 17.55 -21.90
C ALA A 77 -11.86 16.29 -22.54
N GLU A 78 -10.93 15.65 -21.86
CA GLU A 78 -10.51 14.30 -22.23
C GLU A 78 -11.71 13.35 -22.17
N LYS A 79 -11.87 12.48 -23.17
CA LYS A 79 -13.01 11.56 -23.25
C LYS A 79 -12.54 10.11 -23.13
N ILE A 80 -13.19 9.36 -22.22
CA ILE A 80 -13.04 7.91 -22.09
C ILE A 80 -14.36 7.25 -22.51
N ASP A 81 -14.32 6.40 -23.54
CA ASP A 81 -15.43 5.52 -23.91
C ASP A 81 -15.47 4.32 -22.96
N GLY A 82 -16.50 4.25 -22.14
CA GLY A 82 -16.71 3.14 -21.20
C GLY A 82 -17.21 1.85 -21.86
N GLN A 83 -17.48 1.84 -23.18
CA GLN A 83 -17.85 0.65 -23.96
C GLN A 83 -19.07 -0.10 -23.40
N GLY A 84 -20.03 0.61 -22.81
CA GLY A 84 -21.20 0.02 -22.18
C GLY A 84 -20.93 -0.69 -20.86
N LYS A 85 -19.71 -0.59 -20.30
CA LYS A 85 -19.36 -1.21 -19.01
C LYS A 85 -20.09 -0.55 -17.85
N THR A 86 -20.20 -1.30 -16.77
CA THR A 86 -20.79 -0.80 -15.51
C THR A 86 -19.77 0.08 -14.77
N LEU A 87 -20.22 1.26 -14.34
CA LEU A 87 -19.48 2.16 -13.47
C LEU A 87 -20.20 2.31 -12.13
N ILE A 88 -19.49 2.08 -11.05
CA ILE A 88 -19.97 2.27 -9.67
C ILE A 88 -18.96 3.10 -8.90
N PRO A 89 -19.33 3.73 -7.76
CA PRO A 89 -18.34 4.28 -6.83
C PRO A 89 -17.32 3.23 -6.40
N GLY A 90 -16.08 3.65 -6.21
CA GLY A 90 -15.04 2.76 -5.72
C GLY A 90 -15.42 2.15 -4.36
N ILE A 91 -15.02 0.91 -4.14
CA ILE A 91 -15.29 0.17 -2.91
C ILE A 91 -14.42 0.75 -1.79
N ILE A 92 -14.99 0.82 -0.59
CA ILE A 92 -14.31 1.20 0.65
C ILE A 92 -14.15 -0.07 1.49
N ASP A 93 -12.91 -0.49 1.73
CA ASP A 93 -12.62 -1.53 2.71
C ASP A 93 -12.62 -0.90 4.10
N ALA A 94 -13.54 -1.31 4.95
CA ALA A 94 -13.74 -0.71 6.27
C ALA A 94 -12.79 -1.26 7.34
N HIS A 95 -12.00 -2.29 7.06
CA HIS A 95 -11.05 -2.87 8.01
C HIS A 95 -9.96 -3.64 7.27
N GLY A 96 -8.80 -3.02 7.08
CA GLY A 96 -7.63 -3.61 6.45
C GLY A 96 -6.37 -3.43 7.30
N HIS A 97 -5.26 -3.99 6.78
CA HIS A 97 -3.90 -3.82 7.30
C HIS A 97 -2.99 -3.66 6.08
N ILE A 98 -2.90 -2.43 5.56
CA ILE A 98 -2.31 -2.21 4.23
C ILE A 98 -0.81 -2.47 4.19
N SER A 99 -0.05 -2.07 5.21
CA SER A 99 1.39 -2.38 5.29
C SER A 99 1.63 -3.89 5.28
N SER A 100 0.90 -4.64 6.12
CA SER A 100 1.03 -6.09 6.20
C SER A 100 0.67 -6.79 4.89
N LEU A 101 -0.41 -6.35 4.23
CA LEU A 101 -0.77 -6.86 2.91
C LEU A 101 0.31 -6.52 1.87
N GLY A 102 0.83 -5.28 1.90
CA GLY A 102 1.90 -4.85 1.01
C GLY A 102 3.14 -5.72 1.14
N PHE A 103 3.63 -5.97 2.35
CA PHE A 103 4.75 -6.88 2.60
C PHE A 103 4.43 -8.33 2.19
N THR A 104 3.19 -8.78 2.35
CA THR A 104 2.76 -10.10 1.87
C THR A 104 2.85 -10.19 0.34
N LEU A 105 2.46 -9.14 -0.37
CA LEU A 105 2.58 -9.06 -1.84
C LEU A 105 4.02 -8.99 -2.33
N LEU A 106 4.92 -8.47 -1.50
CA LEU A 106 6.37 -8.42 -1.74
C LEU A 106 7.12 -9.63 -1.17
N SER A 107 6.44 -10.69 -0.80
CA SER A 107 7.04 -11.93 -0.31
C SER A 107 6.73 -13.10 -1.24
N VAL A 108 7.56 -14.16 -1.18
CA VAL A 108 7.30 -15.35 -2.00
C VAL A 108 6.13 -16.14 -1.44
N ASP A 109 5.11 -16.32 -2.28
CA ASP A 109 3.93 -17.13 -1.95
C ASP A 109 4.15 -18.58 -2.34
N VAL A 110 4.31 -19.45 -1.34
CA VAL A 110 4.53 -20.89 -1.53
C VAL A 110 3.29 -21.74 -1.18
N ARG A 111 2.10 -21.13 -1.19
CA ARG A 111 0.84 -21.84 -0.91
C ARG A 111 0.52 -22.86 -2.00
N GLY A 112 -0.05 -24.00 -1.58
CA GLY A 112 -0.57 -25.03 -2.47
C GLY A 112 0.49 -25.86 -3.20
N LEU A 113 1.79 -25.61 -2.97
CA LEU A 113 2.85 -26.42 -3.56
C LEU A 113 2.88 -27.82 -2.96
N GLN A 114 3.21 -28.80 -3.80
CA GLN A 114 3.05 -30.21 -3.48
C GLN A 114 4.33 -30.87 -2.92
N SER A 115 5.41 -30.11 -2.76
CA SER A 115 6.66 -30.60 -2.16
C SER A 115 7.53 -29.46 -1.62
N ALA A 116 8.43 -29.77 -0.67
CA ALA A 116 9.47 -28.87 -0.23
C ALA A 116 10.39 -28.42 -1.37
N GLN A 117 10.67 -29.34 -2.30
CA GLN A 117 11.47 -29.06 -3.49
C GLN A 117 10.83 -27.94 -4.33
N GLN A 118 9.54 -28.05 -4.67
CA GLN A 118 8.83 -27.00 -5.42
C GLN A 118 8.83 -25.66 -4.68
N ALA A 119 8.73 -25.69 -3.34
CA ALA A 119 8.82 -24.46 -2.55
C ALA A 119 10.21 -23.84 -2.66
N ALA A 120 11.28 -24.62 -2.53
CA ALA A 120 12.66 -24.15 -2.66
C ALA A 120 12.98 -23.60 -4.06
N GLU A 121 12.52 -24.28 -5.11
CA GLU A 121 12.63 -23.81 -6.51
C GLU A 121 11.95 -22.45 -6.70
N LYS A 122 10.72 -22.30 -6.20
CA LYS A 122 9.99 -21.03 -6.29
C LYS A 122 10.68 -19.90 -5.50
N VAL A 123 11.28 -20.23 -4.36
CA VAL A 123 12.09 -19.28 -3.58
C VAL A 123 13.31 -18.83 -4.38
N ALA A 124 14.00 -19.75 -5.08
CA ALA A 124 15.13 -19.42 -5.94
C ALA A 124 14.75 -18.49 -7.10
N ASP A 125 13.65 -18.81 -7.80
CA ASP A 125 13.12 -17.96 -8.89
C ASP A 125 12.80 -16.56 -8.39
N TYR A 126 12.16 -16.46 -7.22
CA TYR A 126 11.86 -15.18 -6.58
C TYR A 126 13.14 -14.43 -6.17
N ALA A 127 14.10 -15.12 -5.54
CA ALA A 127 15.37 -14.56 -5.14
C ALA A 127 16.18 -14.00 -6.32
N ALA A 128 16.17 -14.69 -7.46
CA ALA A 128 16.81 -14.24 -8.70
C ALA A 128 16.17 -12.97 -9.26
N GLN A 129 14.85 -12.85 -9.19
CA GLN A 129 14.10 -11.68 -9.64
C GLN A 129 14.23 -10.47 -8.68
N GLN A 130 14.53 -10.73 -7.41
CA GLN A 130 14.61 -9.74 -6.34
C GLN A 130 16.03 -9.66 -5.77
N SER A 131 17.01 -9.37 -6.65
CA SER A 131 18.45 -9.36 -6.27
C SER A 131 18.81 -8.30 -5.23
N GLN A 132 17.99 -7.23 -5.10
CA GLN A 132 18.19 -6.14 -4.14
C GLN A 132 17.76 -6.49 -2.71
N LEU A 133 16.93 -7.54 -2.51
CA LEU A 133 16.46 -7.90 -1.18
C LEU A 133 17.57 -8.55 -0.35
N GLN A 134 17.77 -8.06 0.86
CA GLN A 134 18.72 -8.66 1.82
C GLN A 134 18.19 -9.95 2.45
N TRP A 135 16.88 -10.05 2.65
CA TRP A 135 16.18 -11.22 3.15
C TRP A 135 15.14 -11.69 2.15
N ILE A 136 15.09 -12.98 1.89
CA ILE A 136 14.02 -13.61 1.13
C ILE A 136 12.96 -14.09 2.14
N LYS A 137 11.85 -13.39 2.19
CA LYS A 137 10.73 -13.75 3.06
C LYS A 137 9.60 -14.38 2.26
N GLY A 138 8.89 -15.31 2.86
CA GLY A 138 7.78 -15.97 2.20
C GLY A 138 6.83 -16.63 3.17
N ARG A 139 5.73 -17.16 2.62
CA ARG A 139 4.68 -17.75 3.41
C ARG A 139 3.92 -18.82 2.65
N GLY A 140 3.40 -19.78 3.40
CA GLY A 140 2.33 -20.63 2.93
C GLY A 140 2.70 -22.08 2.69
N TRP A 141 3.94 -22.51 3.04
CA TRP A 141 4.27 -23.94 2.95
C TRP A 141 3.41 -24.76 3.93
N ASN A 142 3.13 -26.00 3.52
CA ASN A 142 2.32 -26.90 4.32
C ASN A 142 2.75 -28.33 4.03
N GLN A 143 3.59 -28.89 4.90
CA GLN A 143 4.13 -30.23 4.73
C GLN A 143 3.03 -31.32 4.76
N VAL A 144 1.87 -31.06 5.35
CA VAL A 144 0.75 -32.02 5.38
C VAL A 144 0.24 -32.33 3.97
N LEU A 145 0.43 -31.42 3.02
CA LEU A 145 0.08 -31.62 1.61
C LEU A 145 1.15 -32.39 0.82
N TRP A 146 2.33 -32.60 1.42
CA TRP A 146 3.45 -33.23 0.73
C TRP A 146 3.40 -34.76 0.86
N PRO A 147 3.90 -35.52 -0.11
CA PRO A 147 3.79 -36.97 -0.10
C PRO A 147 4.41 -37.67 1.13
N ASN A 148 5.51 -37.12 1.65
CA ASN A 148 6.18 -37.64 2.85
C ASN A 148 5.67 -37.03 4.16
N GLN A 149 4.90 -35.93 4.11
CA GLN A 149 4.38 -35.19 5.25
C GLN A 149 5.45 -34.77 6.28
N GLN A 150 6.72 -34.70 5.88
CA GLN A 150 7.82 -34.36 6.77
C GLN A 150 8.15 -32.87 6.72
N PHE A 151 8.64 -32.36 7.85
CA PHE A 151 9.19 -31.02 7.90
C PHE A 151 10.38 -30.89 6.94
N PRO A 152 10.51 -29.74 6.26
CA PRO A 152 11.64 -29.48 5.39
C PRO A 152 12.92 -29.20 6.19
N THR A 153 14.06 -29.09 5.52
CA THR A 153 15.34 -28.81 6.15
C THR A 153 16.02 -27.58 5.54
N ALA A 154 16.89 -26.93 6.31
CA ALA A 154 17.72 -25.83 5.84
C ALA A 154 18.55 -26.22 4.62
N VAL A 155 19.09 -27.43 4.62
CA VAL A 155 19.94 -27.98 3.53
C VAL A 155 19.23 -27.92 2.18
N LEU A 156 17.92 -28.13 2.15
CA LEU A 156 17.17 -28.05 0.89
C LEU A 156 17.12 -26.60 0.37
N LEU A 157 16.88 -25.62 1.23
CA LEU A 157 16.91 -24.20 0.82
C LEU A 157 18.32 -23.77 0.40
N ASP A 158 19.34 -24.24 1.11
CA ASP A 158 20.76 -23.90 0.82
C ASP A 158 21.20 -24.37 -0.56
N GLN A 159 20.59 -25.45 -1.10
CA GLN A 159 20.86 -25.90 -2.47
C GLN A 159 20.39 -24.91 -3.54
N PHE A 160 19.48 -24.03 -3.21
CA PHE A 160 18.84 -23.09 -4.12
C PHE A 160 19.21 -21.62 -3.83
N VAL A 161 19.33 -21.25 -2.55
CA VAL A 161 19.65 -19.89 -2.09
C VAL A 161 20.58 -20.02 -0.87
N ASP A 162 21.87 -19.89 -1.08
CA ASP A 162 22.90 -19.93 -0.03
C ASP A 162 23.56 -18.58 0.27
N ASP A 163 23.39 -17.62 -0.64
CA ASP A 163 23.99 -16.28 -0.60
C ASP A 163 23.24 -15.30 0.31
N ARG A 164 21.96 -15.57 0.59
CA ARG A 164 21.07 -14.68 1.36
C ARG A 164 20.21 -15.46 2.35
N PRO A 165 19.83 -14.83 3.48
CA PRO A 165 18.92 -15.44 4.43
C PRO A 165 17.51 -15.64 3.83
N VAL A 166 16.96 -16.82 4.05
CA VAL A 166 15.58 -17.21 3.66
C VAL A 166 14.78 -17.52 4.91
N TRP A 167 13.58 -16.98 5.00
CA TRP A 167 12.62 -17.25 6.06
C TRP A 167 11.21 -17.43 5.50
N LEU A 168 10.65 -18.63 5.65
CA LEU A 168 9.33 -19.00 5.13
C LEU A 168 8.41 -19.43 6.26
N GLU A 169 7.30 -18.70 6.45
CA GLU A 169 6.28 -19.08 7.44
C GLU A 169 5.36 -20.18 6.91
N ARG A 170 4.99 -21.13 7.76
CA ARG A 170 3.96 -22.12 7.45
C ARG A 170 2.60 -21.44 7.29
N ILE A 171 1.69 -22.12 6.58
CA ILE A 171 0.36 -21.55 6.25
C ILE A 171 -0.44 -21.09 7.47
N ASP A 172 -0.30 -21.80 8.59
CA ASP A 172 -0.99 -21.51 9.86
C ASP A 172 -0.26 -20.52 10.77
N GLY A 173 0.98 -20.13 10.41
CA GLY A 173 1.79 -19.19 11.21
C GLY A 173 2.47 -19.80 12.43
N HIS A 174 2.35 -21.13 12.68
CA HIS A 174 2.91 -21.80 13.85
C HIS A 174 4.25 -22.48 13.61
N ALA A 175 4.82 -22.37 12.42
CA ALA A 175 6.17 -22.83 12.11
C ALA A 175 6.85 -21.94 11.07
N GLY A 176 8.17 -21.86 11.15
CA GLY A 176 8.99 -21.17 10.18
C GLY A 176 10.12 -22.05 9.68
N TRP A 177 10.50 -21.88 8.41
CA TRP A 177 11.55 -22.63 7.74
C TRP A 177 12.64 -21.66 7.28
N ALA A 178 13.83 -21.80 7.87
CA ALA A 178 15.01 -20.99 7.62
C ALA A 178 16.07 -21.78 6.83
N ASN A 179 16.85 -21.08 6.02
CA ASN A 179 18.10 -21.61 5.48
C ASN A 179 19.27 -21.38 6.48
N SER A 180 20.44 -21.95 6.17
CA SER A 180 21.62 -21.82 7.03
C SER A 180 22.12 -20.38 7.15
N ALA A 181 21.94 -19.55 6.12
CA ALA A 181 22.29 -18.13 6.17
C ALA A 181 21.44 -17.36 7.20
N ALA A 182 20.12 -17.61 7.25
CA ALA A 182 19.21 -17.03 8.23
C ALA A 182 19.58 -17.46 9.67
N MET A 183 19.84 -18.73 9.88
CA MET A 183 20.27 -19.25 11.18
C MET A 183 21.58 -18.63 11.65
N ARG A 184 22.58 -18.51 10.78
CA ARG A 184 23.87 -17.86 11.11
C ARG A 184 23.68 -16.41 11.53
N LEU A 185 22.86 -15.63 10.81
CA LEU A 185 22.59 -14.24 11.17
C LEU A 185 21.85 -14.11 12.50
N ALA A 186 20.99 -15.07 12.82
CA ALA A 186 20.30 -15.13 14.10
C ALA A 186 21.15 -15.69 15.24
N GLY A 187 22.42 -16.09 14.99
CA GLY A 187 23.30 -16.67 16.00
C GLY A 187 22.85 -18.05 16.48
N ILE A 188 22.13 -18.80 15.65
CA ILE A 188 21.57 -20.11 16.00
C ILE A 188 22.54 -21.21 15.63
N ASP A 189 22.88 -22.04 16.61
CA ASP A 189 23.80 -23.19 16.50
C ASP A 189 23.29 -24.43 17.26
N ALA A 190 24.13 -25.46 17.34
CA ALA A 190 23.82 -26.70 18.05
C ALA A 190 23.55 -26.50 19.56
N ASN A 191 24.11 -25.44 20.16
CA ASN A 191 23.97 -25.13 21.59
C ASN A 191 22.77 -24.22 21.89
N THR A 192 22.12 -23.66 20.89
CA THR A 192 20.95 -22.78 21.04
C THR A 192 19.80 -23.56 21.67
N VAL A 193 19.31 -23.10 22.83
CA VAL A 193 18.22 -23.78 23.54
C VAL A 193 16.87 -23.32 23.00
N SER A 194 15.94 -24.27 22.87
CA SER A 194 14.55 -23.95 22.53
C SER A 194 13.92 -23.06 23.63
N PRO A 195 13.30 -21.93 23.28
CA PRO A 195 12.64 -21.07 24.25
C PRO A 195 11.37 -21.73 24.80
N ALA A 196 10.92 -21.27 25.97
CA ALA A 196 9.66 -21.72 26.54
C ALA A 196 8.49 -21.49 25.58
N GLY A 197 7.67 -22.51 25.35
CA GLY A 197 6.55 -22.45 24.40
C GLY A 197 6.97 -22.48 22.93
N GLY A 198 8.18 -22.91 22.61
CA GLY A 198 8.66 -23.10 21.24
C GLY A 198 9.67 -24.24 21.13
N GLU A 199 9.87 -24.75 19.90
CA GLU A 199 10.78 -25.84 19.63
C GLU A 199 11.64 -25.56 18.41
N ILE A 200 12.95 -25.82 18.52
CA ILE A 200 13.88 -25.88 17.40
C ILE A 200 13.98 -27.35 16.97
N LEU A 201 13.48 -27.66 15.78
CA LEU A 201 13.61 -29.03 15.26
C LEU A 201 15.08 -29.32 14.93
N ARG A 202 15.54 -30.54 15.26
CA ARG A 202 16.94 -30.95 15.11
C ARG A 202 17.09 -32.16 14.23
N ASP A 203 18.25 -32.26 13.59
CA ASP A 203 18.69 -33.47 12.88
C ASP A 203 19.14 -34.57 13.88
N ALA A 204 19.59 -35.71 13.34
CA ALA A 204 20.05 -36.85 14.13
C ALA A 204 21.34 -36.56 14.91
N GLU A 205 22.12 -35.59 14.47
CA GLU A 205 23.35 -35.11 15.08
C GLU A 205 23.13 -34.02 16.13
N GLY A 206 21.88 -33.57 16.30
CA GLY A 206 21.49 -32.56 17.27
C GLY A 206 21.61 -31.11 16.75
N ASN A 207 21.93 -30.90 15.49
CA ASN A 207 21.98 -29.56 14.91
C ASN A 207 20.58 -29.05 14.55
N PRO A 208 20.33 -27.73 14.60
CA PRO A 208 19.07 -27.15 14.10
C PRO A 208 18.82 -27.54 12.65
N SER A 209 17.66 -28.15 12.39
CA SER A 209 17.30 -28.62 11.04
C SER A 209 16.86 -27.51 10.08
N GLY A 210 16.60 -26.31 10.63
CA GLY A 210 16.05 -25.15 9.91
C GLY A 210 14.56 -24.88 10.19
N VAL A 211 13.89 -25.73 10.97
CA VAL A 211 12.49 -25.50 11.32
C VAL A 211 12.34 -25.07 12.77
N PHE A 212 11.54 -24.03 12.98
CA PHE A 212 11.26 -23.38 14.25
C PHE A 212 9.75 -23.36 14.48
N ILE A 213 9.31 -23.82 15.66
CA ILE A 213 7.91 -23.93 16.03
C ILE A 213 7.56 -22.88 17.09
N ASP A 214 6.40 -22.22 16.94
CA ASP A 214 5.81 -21.27 17.88
C ASP A 214 6.83 -20.21 18.38
N ASN A 215 7.07 -20.09 19.68
CA ASN A 215 7.99 -19.09 20.23
C ASN A 215 9.43 -19.19 19.73
N ALA A 216 9.86 -20.34 19.20
CA ALA A 216 11.18 -20.47 18.60
C ALA A 216 11.34 -19.66 17.28
N MET A 217 10.24 -19.36 16.59
CA MET A 217 10.24 -18.48 15.42
C MET A 217 10.81 -17.09 15.73
N ASN A 218 10.64 -16.62 16.98
CA ASN A 218 11.13 -15.31 17.42
C ASN A 218 12.67 -15.21 17.35
N LEU A 219 13.40 -16.33 17.44
CA LEU A 219 14.86 -16.33 17.31
C LEU A 219 15.30 -15.83 15.92
N ILE A 220 14.57 -16.21 14.87
CA ILE A 220 14.83 -15.71 13.51
C ILE A 220 14.20 -14.32 13.33
N ASN A 221 12.96 -14.11 13.77
CA ASN A 221 12.23 -12.85 13.58
C ASN A 221 12.99 -11.65 14.17
N GLN A 222 13.70 -11.82 15.29
CA GLN A 222 14.51 -10.77 15.91
C GLN A 222 15.77 -10.40 15.09
N ALA A 223 16.25 -11.30 14.24
CA ALA A 223 17.39 -11.05 13.36
C ALA A 223 16.99 -10.37 12.03
N ILE A 224 15.69 -10.38 11.70
CA ILE A 224 15.19 -9.69 10.52
C ILE A 224 15.16 -8.19 10.80
N PRO A 225 15.85 -7.36 10.01
CA PRO A 225 15.78 -5.90 10.18
C PRO A 225 14.34 -5.38 10.06
N SER A 226 14.00 -4.36 10.84
CA SER A 226 12.76 -3.62 10.62
C SER A 226 12.81 -2.98 9.23
N PRO A 227 11.69 -2.97 8.50
CA PRO A 227 11.65 -2.37 7.17
C PRO A 227 11.96 -0.87 7.26
N ASP A 228 12.77 -0.40 6.34
CA ASP A 228 13.04 1.02 6.19
C ASP A 228 11.93 1.75 5.42
N GLU A 229 12.03 3.08 5.31
CA GLU A 229 11.03 3.92 4.63
C GLU A 229 10.86 3.53 3.15
N ALA A 230 11.94 3.12 2.47
CA ALA A 230 11.90 2.72 1.07
C ALA A 230 11.15 1.39 0.90
N GLU A 231 11.40 0.41 1.77
CA GLU A 231 10.70 -0.87 1.77
C GLU A 231 9.20 -0.70 2.08
N ILE A 232 8.85 0.14 3.06
CA ILE A 232 7.45 0.44 3.37
C ILE A 232 6.77 1.13 2.17
N SER A 233 7.45 2.07 1.51
CA SER A 233 6.92 2.75 0.32
C SER A 233 6.66 1.78 -0.83
N LEU A 234 7.56 0.82 -1.07
CA LEU A 234 7.36 -0.25 -2.05
C LEU A 234 6.16 -1.14 -1.69
N ALA A 235 6.02 -1.49 -0.42
CA ALA A 235 4.88 -2.29 0.06
C ALA A 235 3.55 -1.53 -0.15
N LEU A 236 3.52 -0.23 0.14
CA LEU A 236 2.34 0.62 -0.05
C LEU A 236 1.98 0.83 -1.53
N ASP A 237 2.97 0.93 -2.43
CA ASP A 237 2.71 0.96 -3.86
C ASP A 237 2.14 -0.38 -4.35
N ALA A 238 2.72 -1.50 -3.96
CA ALA A 238 2.25 -2.83 -4.32
C ALA A 238 0.80 -3.08 -3.86
N VAL A 239 0.48 -2.72 -2.61
CA VAL A 239 -0.89 -2.88 -2.09
C VAL A 239 -1.86 -1.92 -2.75
N SER A 240 -1.46 -0.67 -3.03
CA SER A 240 -2.31 0.30 -3.73
C SER A 240 -2.71 -0.21 -5.10
N GLN A 241 -1.76 -0.72 -5.88
CA GLN A 241 -2.04 -1.33 -7.18
C GLN A 241 -2.95 -2.56 -7.06
N HIS A 242 -2.73 -3.39 -6.04
CA HIS A 242 -3.57 -4.57 -5.79
C HIS A 242 -5.00 -4.18 -5.47
N LEU A 243 -5.23 -3.24 -4.56
CA LEU A 243 -6.55 -2.75 -4.16
C LEU A 243 -7.30 -2.12 -5.34
N LEU A 244 -6.62 -1.27 -6.13
CA LEU A 244 -7.22 -0.64 -7.31
C LEU A 244 -7.68 -1.67 -8.36
N ARG A 245 -6.91 -2.76 -8.58
CA ARG A 245 -7.36 -3.86 -9.48
C ARG A 245 -8.63 -4.55 -8.99
N LEU A 246 -8.90 -4.53 -7.69
CA LEU A 246 -10.12 -5.07 -7.07
C LEU A 246 -11.25 -4.03 -7.00
N GLY A 247 -11.02 -2.80 -7.48
CA GLY A 247 -11.99 -1.70 -7.40
C GLY A 247 -12.07 -1.04 -6.02
N ILE A 248 -11.15 -1.34 -5.11
CA ILE A 248 -11.05 -0.70 -3.79
C ILE A 248 -10.26 0.60 -3.96
N THR A 249 -10.89 1.72 -3.65
CA THR A 249 -10.32 3.06 -3.79
C THR A 249 -10.06 3.76 -2.46
N SER A 250 -10.54 3.15 -1.37
CA SER A 250 -10.33 3.63 -0.01
C SER A 250 -10.25 2.46 0.95
N THR A 251 -9.44 2.58 1.99
CA THR A 251 -9.34 1.55 3.05
C THR A 251 -9.18 2.21 4.42
N HIS A 252 -9.72 1.54 5.44
CA HIS A 252 -9.48 1.87 6.82
C HIS A 252 -8.41 0.92 7.35
N ASP A 253 -7.24 1.45 7.69
CA ASP A 253 -6.11 0.67 8.21
C ASP A 253 -6.15 0.63 9.74
N ALA A 254 -6.36 -0.55 10.29
CA ALA A 254 -6.51 -0.75 11.73
C ALA A 254 -5.16 -1.08 12.38
N GLY A 255 -4.75 -0.25 13.34
CA GLY A 255 -3.52 -0.51 14.12
C GLY A 255 -2.28 0.15 13.55
N VAL A 256 -2.43 1.27 12.88
CA VAL A 256 -1.32 2.09 12.34
C VAL A 256 -0.44 2.60 13.48
N SER A 257 0.86 2.49 13.37
CA SER A 257 1.80 3.12 14.29
C SER A 257 1.93 4.64 14.01
N ALA A 258 2.42 5.39 15.00
CA ALA A 258 2.72 6.81 14.83
C ALA A 258 3.70 7.06 13.67
N ALA A 259 4.73 6.22 13.54
CA ALA A 259 5.73 6.32 12.46
C ALA A 259 5.11 6.05 11.08
N GLU A 260 4.29 5.01 10.95
CA GLU A 260 3.56 4.72 9.70
C GLU A 260 2.61 5.86 9.35
N HIS A 261 1.90 6.44 10.33
CA HIS A 261 1.02 7.58 10.10
C HIS A 261 1.76 8.78 9.48
N VAL A 262 2.95 9.12 9.99
CA VAL A 262 3.79 10.20 9.44
C VAL A 262 4.19 9.88 7.99
N LEU A 263 4.59 8.63 7.72
CA LEU A 263 4.98 8.20 6.38
C LEU A 263 3.78 8.22 5.41
N TYR A 264 2.61 7.75 5.84
CA TYR A 264 1.40 7.78 5.03
C TYR A 264 1.02 9.20 4.61
N ARG A 265 1.11 10.16 5.52
CA ARG A 265 0.90 11.58 5.19
C ARG A 265 1.90 12.08 4.16
N LYS A 266 3.19 11.82 4.37
CA LYS A 266 4.25 12.19 3.41
C LYS A 266 3.98 11.62 2.01
N LEU A 267 3.53 10.37 1.92
CA LEU A 267 3.20 9.73 0.64
C LEU A 267 1.90 10.27 0.02
N ALA A 268 0.92 10.62 0.84
CA ALA A 268 -0.31 11.28 0.37
C ALA A 268 -0.01 12.68 -0.19
N ASP A 269 0.73 13.51 0.56
CA ASP A 269 1.12 14.87 0.15
C ASP A 269 1.94 14.88 -1.15
N SER A 270 2.77 13.86 -1.36
CA SER A 270 3.54 13.71 -2.60
C SER A 270 2.74 13.13 -3.77
N GLY A 271 1.49 12.71 -3.56
CA GLY A 271 0.66 12.00 -4.55
C GLY A 271 1.12 10.56 -4.84
N ALA A 272 2.03 10.01 -4.04
CA ALA A 272 2.48 8.63 -4.17
C ALA A 272 1.42 7.63 -3.68
N MET A 273 0.63 7.98 -2.67
CA MET A 273 -0.50 7.18 -2.23
C MET A 273 -1.62 7.20 -3.27
N LYS A 274 -2.00 6.04 -3.81
CA LYS A 274 -2.99 5.92 -4.89
C LYS A 274 -4.39 5.56 -4.41
N VAL A 275 -4.54 5.16 -3.15
CA VAL A 275 -5.82 4.88 -2.48
C VAL A 275 -5.99 5.83 -1.31
N ARG A 276 -7.24 6.18 -0.99
CA ARG A 276 -7.53 6.98 0.20
C ARG A 276 -7.39 6.11 1.44
N LEU A 277 -6.79 6.67 2.47
CA LEU A 277 -6.51 5.95 3.70
C LEU A 277 -7.14 6.65 4.90
N TYR A 278 -7.84 5.87 5.72
CA TYR A 278 -8.26 6.25 7.06
C TYR A 278 -7.45 5.43 8.07
N GLY A 279 -6.43 6.03 8.68
CA GLY A 279 -5.55 5.36 9.64
C GLY A 279 -6.18 5.38 11.06
N MET A 280 -6.32 4.22 11.66
CA MET A 280 -6.68 4.05 13.07
C MET A 280 -5.42 3.73 13.86
N ILE A 281 -4.97 4.68 14.69
CA ILE A 281 -3.73 4.53 15.45
C ILE A 281 -3.86 3.38 16.46
N SER A 282 -2.82 2.55 16.56
CA SER A 282 -2.76 1.44 17.51
C SER A 282 -2.93 1.94 18.96
N SER A 283 -3.77 1.27 19.72
CA SER A 283 -3.96 1.57 21.15
C SER A 283 -2.73 1.28 22.01
N THR A 284 -1.76 0.55 21.47
CA THR A 284 -0.49 0.21 22.13
C THR A 284 0.67 1.11 21.71
N ASP A 285 0.43 2.05 20.76
CA ASP A 285 1.48 2.96 20.31
C ASP A 285 1.89 3.93 21.45
N PRO A 286 3.19 4.08 21.75
CA PRO A 286 3.65 4.95 22.84
C PRO A 286 3.31 6.44 22.59
N GLU A 287 3.19 6.87 21.33
CA GLU A 287 2.87 8.25 20.93
C GLU A 287 1.36 8.52 20.88
N LEU A 288 0.51 7.53 21.17
CA LEU A 288 -0.96 7.66 21.06
C LEU A 288 -1.49 8.90 21.80
N LYS A 289 -1.00 9.18 23.01
CA LYS A 289 -1.45 10.34 23.81
C LYS A 289 -1.16 11.67 23.11
N ASN A 290 0.01 11.79 22.50
CA ASN A 290 0.43 12.99 21.78
C ASN A 290 -0.43 13.20 20.54
N ILE A 291 -0.69 12.11 19.78
CA ILE A 291 -1.54 12.13 18.59
C ILE A 291 -2.99 12.52 18.94
N LEU A 292 -3.56 11.92 19.98
CA LEU A 292 -4.92 12.27 20.45
C LEU A 292 -5.03 13.74 20.88
N SER A 293 -3.98 14.28 21.52
CA SER A 293 -3.94 15.67 21.95
C SER A 293 -3.88 16.65 20.76
N ALA A 294 -3.30 16.23 19.64
CA ALA A 294 -3.26 17.00 18.39
C ALA A 294 -4.61 17.00 17.64
N GLY A 295 -5.51 16.06 17.99
CA GLY A 295 -6.83 15.92 17.39
C GLY A 295 -6.81 15.19 16.05
N HIS A 296 -7.99 15.10 15.43
CA HIS A 296 -8.16 14.47 14.12
C HIS A 296 -7.48 15.33 13.03
N SER A 297 -6.67 14.69 12.20
CA SER A 297 -6.09 15.33 11.01
C SER A 297 -6.72 14.75 9.75
N SER A 298 -7.11 15.61 8.82
CA SER A 298 -7.57 15.19 7.49
C SER A 298 -6.84 16.05 6.45
N ASP A 299 -6.30 15.38 5.43
CA ASP A 299 -5.81 16.04 4.24
C ASP A 299 -6.93 16.02 3.19
N SER A 300 -7.14 17.14 2.51
CA SER A 300 -8.26 17.37 1.57
C SER A 300 -8.02 16.75 0.20
#